data_a9cb1e070ae1a3a81c9b0454f7d51762
#
_entry.id   a9cb1e070ae1a3a81c9b0454f7d51762
#
_cell.length_a   1.000
_cell.length_b   1.000
_cell.length_c   1.000
_cell.angle_alpha   90.00
_cell.angle_beta   90.00
_cell.angle_gamma   90.00
#
_symmetry.space_group_name_H-M   'P 1'
#
loop_
_entity.id
_entity.type
_entity.pdbx_description
1 polymer ?
#
loop_
_entity_poly.entity_id
_entity_poly.type
_entity_poly.pdbx_seq_one_letter_code
_entity_poly.pdbx_strand_id
1 'polypeptide(L)'
;MSHDYRGVQWTPFKKKYDRLVLMGIGLYLSAFIVVSSVFTPPDESFAPIQLLIRATGTLSFGLLTFILTIGPLARLTPRFKPFLYNRRHLGVTTFLIALIHGGLVLLWYHGFSNVNPLVSLFVSNPRYGSLAGFPFESLGFVALMIMFLM
;
A
#
# COMPACT_ATOMS: atom_id res chain seq x y z
N MET A 1 -34.31 -24.78 -5.98
CA MET A 1 -34.26 -23.37 -5.55
C MET A 1 -33.01 -22.74 -6.15
N SER A 2 -33.18 -22.04 -7.28
CA SER A 2 -32.08 -21.31 -7.92
C SER A 2 -31.83 -20.05 -7.08
N HIS A 3 -30.70 -20.00 -6.37
CA HIS A 3 -30.23 -18.75 -5.77
C HIS A 3 -29.91 -17.78 -6.90
N ASP A 4 -30.81 -16.83 -7.09
CA ASP A 4 -30.63 -15.71 -8.01
C ASP A 4 -29.42 -14.89 -7.54
N TYR A 5 -28.29 -15.09 -8.19
CA TYR A 5 -27.02 -14.41 -7.87
C TYR A 5 -27.14 -12.96 -8.33
N ARG A 6 -27.65 -12.10 -7.44
CA ARG A 6 -27.69 -10.66 -7.69
C ARG A 6 -26.25 -10.15 -7.75
N GLY A 7 -25.78 -9.87 -8.94
CA GLY A 7 -24.47 -9.24 -9.16
C GLY A 7 -24.30 -7.99 -8.29
N VAL A 8 -23.07 -7.67 -7.93
CA VAL A 8 -22.71 -6.52 -7.09
C VAL A 8 -23.27 -5.24 -7.72
N GLN A 9 -24.36 -4.71 -7.16
CA GLN A 9 -24.95 -3.47 -7.62
C GLN A 9 -24.11 -2.28 -7.15
N TRP A 10 -23.62 -1.48 -8.08
CA TRP A 10 -22.92 -0.22 -7.84
C TRP A 10 -23.91 0.87 -7.44
N THR A 11 -24.18 1.00 -6.17
CA THR A 11 -25.05 2.06 -5.65
C THR A 11 -24.38 3.43 -5.74
N PRO A 12 -25.14 4.54 -5.85
CA PRO A 12 -24.59 5.91 -5.88
C PRO A 12 -23.68 6.21 -4.67
N PHE A 13 -23.98 5.61 -3.52
CA PHE A 13 -23.18 5.73 -2.31
C PHE A 13 -21.78 5.11 -2.46
N LYS A 14 -21.69 3.92 -3.06
CA LYS A 14 -20.39 3.27 -3.33
C LYS A 14 -19.53 4.10 -4.28
N LYS A 15 -20.14 4.67 -5.34
CA LYS A 15 -19.42 5.55 -6.27
C LYS A 15 -18.87 6.82 -5.62
N LYS A 16 -19.62 7.42 -4.67
CA LYS A 16 -19.15 8.58 -3.90
C LYS A 16 -17.98 8.20 -3.00
N TYR A 17 -18.08 7.05 -2.34
CA TYR A 17 -17.01 6.54 -1.47
C TYR A 17 -15.71 6.31 -2.27
N ASP A 18 -15.79 5.63 -3.41
CA ASP A 18 -14.63 5.36 -4.27
C ASP A 18 -13.96 6.64 -4.75
N ARG A 19 -14.78 7.62 -5.17
CA ARG A 19 -14.27 8.93 -5.57
C ARG A 19 -13.55 9.63 -4.42
N LEU A 20 -14.10 9.57 -3.21
CA LEU A 20 -13.50 10.17 -2.01
C LEU A 20 -12.17 9.51 -1.66
N VAL A 21 -12.09 8.18 -1.73
CA VAL A 21 -10.86 7.42 -1.49
C VAL A 21 -9.81 7.76 -2.55
N LEU A 22 -10.17 7.76 -3.83
CA LEU A 22 -9.25 8.13 -4.91
C LEU A 22 -8.76 9.57 -4.80
N MET A 23 -9.63 10.52 -4.44
CA MET A 23 -9.23 11.90 -4.18
C MET A 23 -8.27 12.00 -2.99
N GLY A 24 -8.53 11.27 -1.91
CA GLY A 24 -7.64 11.20 -0.75
C GLY A 24 -6.25 10.64 -1.10
N ILE A 25 -6.21 9.57 -1.88
CA ILE A 25 -4.97 8.99 -2.39
C ILE A 25 -4.20 10.00 -3.25
N GLY A 26 -4.88 10.62 -4.23
CA GLY A 26 -4.26 11.61 -5.11
C GLY A 26 -3.74 12.83 -4.34
N LEU A 27 -4.52 13.34 -3.38
CA LEU A 27 -4.11 14.45 -2.52
C LEU A 27 -2.88 14.07 -1.66
N TYR A 28 -2.87 12.88 -1.09
CA TYR A 28 -1.73 12.40 -0.30
C TYR A 28 -0.47 12.29 -1.15
N LEU A 29 -0.55 11.65 -2.32
CA LEU A 29 0.61 11.46 -3.20
C LEU A 29 1.17 12.80 -3.67
N SER A 30 0.31 13.73 -4.10
CA SER A 30 0.74 15.07 -4.52
C SER A 30 1.34 15.87 -3.36
N ALA A 31 0.71 15.87 -2.19
CA ALA A 31 1.24 16.53 -1.01
C ALA A 31 2.60 15.94 -0.59
N PHE A 32 2.75 14.61 -0.60
CA PHE A 32 4.00 13.94 -0.27
C PHE A 32 5.13 14.37 -1.22
N ILE A 33 4.87 14.38 -2.53
CA ILE A 33 5.85 14.78 -3.54
C ILE A 33 6.24 16.25 -3.35
N VAL A 34 5.27 17.15 -3.19
CA VAL A 34 5.52 18.58 -3.00
C VAL A 34 6.32 18.83 -1.71
N VAL A 35 5.91 18.25 -0.59
CA VAL A 35 6.63 18.40 0.68
C VAL A 35 8.05 17.86 0.56
N SER A 36 8.22 16.67 0.00
CA SER A 36 9.55 16.08 -0.19
C SER A 36 10.44 16.98 -1.09
N SER A 37 9.88 17.54 -2.17
CA SER A 37 10.64 18.41 -3.09
C SER A 37 11.08 19.73 -2.43
N VAL A 38 10.27 20.27 -1.52
CA VAL A 38 10.55 21.55 -0.85
C VAL A 38 11.55 21.37 0.29
N PHE A 39 11.46 20.26 1.04
CA PHE A 39 12.27 20.04 2.24
C PHE A 39 13.54 19.23 2.00
N THR A 40 13.71 18.61 0.82
CA THR A 40 14.95 17.88 0.50
C THR A 40 15.98 18.85 -0.09
N PRO A 41 17.19 18.93 0.48
CA PRO A 41 18.27 19.73 -0.08
C PRO A 41 18.61 19.34 -1.53
N PRO A 42 19.03 20.28 -2.39
CA PRO A 42 19.37 19.98 -3.79
C PRO A 42 20.44 18.89 -3.95
N ASP A 43 21.37 18.81 -3.00
CA ASP A 43 22.48 17.85 -3.00
C ASP A 43 22.02 16.41 -2.68
N GLU A 44 20.86 16.24 -2.07
CA GLU A 44 20.26 14.94 -1.71
C GLU A 44 18.98 14.64 -2.52
N SER A 45 18.83 15.26 -3.69
CA SER A 45 17.62 15.11 -4.50
C SER A 45 17.40 13.64 -4.92
N PHE A 46 16.24 13.10 -4.54
CA PHE A 46 15.85 11.75 -4.94
C PHE A 46 15.35 11.73 -6.38
N ALA A 47 15.68 10.65 -7.10
CA ALA A 47 15.04 10.43 -8.40
C ALA A 47 13.52 10.39 -8.26
N PRO A 48 12.75 10.92 -9.22
CA PRO A 48 11.28 10.96 -9.15
C PRO A 48 10.63 9.61 -8.83
N ILE A 49 11.22 8.54 -9.36
CA ILE A 49 10.75 7.16 -9.09
C ILE A 49 10.96 6.75 -7.63
N GLN A 50 12.04 7.17 -6.99
CA GLN A 50 12.30 6.88 -5.57
C GLN A 50 11.30 7.62 -4.67
N LEU A 51 10.93 8.86 -5.02
CA LEU A 51 9.88 9.60 -4.33
C LEU A 51 8.54 8.87 -4.45
N LEU A 52 8.22 8.36 -5.64
CA LEU A 52 7.00 7.60 -5.86
C LEU A 52 6.97 6.29 -5.06
N ILE A 53 8.10 5.57 -5.01
CA ILE A 53 8.24 4.36 -4.18
C ILE A 53 8.01 4.69 -2.70
N ARG A 54 8.61 5.75 -2.18
CA ARG A 54 8.43 6.18 -0.79
C ARG A 54 6.99 6.61 -0.50
N ALA A 55 6.38 7.39 -1.39
CA ALA A 55 5.00 7.86 -1.26
C ALA A 55 4.00 6.70 -1.25
N THR A 56 4.12 5.74 -2.17
CA THR A 56 3.23 4.58 -2.25
C THR A 56 3.43 3.61 -1.07
N GLY A 57 4.67 3.44 -0.61
CA GLY A 57 5.00 2.62 0.56
C GLY A 57 4.40 3.18 1.85
N THR A 58 4.60 4.46 2.13
CA THR A 58 4.03 5.12 3.32
C THR A 58 2.51 5.17 3.28
N LEU A 59 1.92 5.38 2.09
CA LEU A 59 0.47 5.35 1.90
C LEU A 59 -0.11 3.96 2.19
N SER A 60 0.46 2.90 1.61
CA SER A 60 -0.02 1.53 1.83
C SER A 60 0.10 1.10 3.28
N PHE A 61 1.20 1.45 3.95
CA PHE A 61 1.39 1.20 5.38
C PHE A 61 0.36 1.95 6.24
N GLY A 62 0.12 3.23 5.94
CA GLY A 62 -0.87 4.06 6.64
C GLY A 62 -2.30 3.51 6.48
N LEU A 63 -2.68 3.13 5.25
CA LEU A 63 -3.98 2.54 4.98
C LEU A 63 -4.15 1.18 5.67
N LEU A 64 -3.12 0.32 5.66
CA LEU A 64 -3.15 -0.96 6.35
C LEU A 64 -3.33 -0.77 7.85
N THR A 65 -2.56 0.13 8.47
CA THR A 65 -2.68 0.47 9.89
C THR A 65 -4.09 0.99 10.20
N PHE A 66 -4.64 1.85 9.35
CA PHE A 66 -5.99 2.37 9.51
C PHE A 66 -7.03 1.23 9.47
N ILE A 67 -6.94 0.32 8.50
CA ILE A 67 -7.86 -0.83 8.38
C ILE A 67 -7.80 -1.73 9.62
N LEU A 68 -6.59 -1.98 10.13
CA LEU A 68 -6.41 -2.82 11.33
C LEU A 68 -7.00 -2.15 12.58
N THR A 69 -6.90 -0.82 12.68
CA THR A 69 -7.41 -0.06 13.83
C THR A 69 -8.93 0.13 13.80
N ILE A 70 -9.59 0.08 12.64
CA ILE A 70 -11.07 0.20 12.54
C ILE A 70 -11.78 -0.81 13.42
N GLY A 71 -11.34 -2.06 13.48
CA GLY A 71 -11.95 -3.11 14.29
C GLY A 71 -12.00 -2.78 15.78
N PRO A 72 -10.86 -2.55 16.44
CA PRO A 72 -10.80 -2.10 17.82
C PRO A 72 -11.56 -0.80 18.09
N LEU A 73 -11.40 0.21 17.21
CA LEU A 73 -12.07 1.51 17.37
C LEU A 73 -13.61 1.40 17.31
N ALA A 74 -14.13 0.56 16.42
CA ALA A 74 -15.58 0.36 16.31
C ALA A 74 -16.17 -0.37 17.53
N ARG A 75 -15.36 -1.12 18.28
CA ARG A 75 -15.77 -1.73 19.56
C ARG A 75 -15.79 -0.69 20.69
N LEU A 76 -14.84 0.25 20.67
CA LEU A 76 -14.74 1.29 21.69
C LEU A 76 -15.75 2.41 21.47
N THR A 77 -16.02 2.79 20.22
CA THR A 77 -16.86 3.94 19.90
C THR A 77 -17.78 3.64 18.72
N PRO A 78 -19.12 3.73 18.91
CA PRO A 78 -20.10 3.45 17.86
C PRO A 78 -19.94 4.30 16.58
N ARG A 79 -19.29 5.46 16.67
CA ARG A 79 -19.03 6.36 15.52
C ARG A 79 -18.21 5.71 14.42
N PHE A 80 -17.38 4.71 14.73
CA PHE A 80 -16.53 4.01 13.76
C PHE A 80 -17.23 2.81 13.08
N LYS A 81 -18.44 2.43 13.49
CA LYS A 81 -19.20 1.34 12.87
C LYS A 81 -19.42 1.50 11.35
N PRO A 82 -19.66 2.70 10.78
CA PRO A 82 -19.80 2.86 9.34
C PRO A 82 -18.57 2.46 8.54
N PHE A 83 -17.37 2.61 9.11
CA PHE A 83 -16.11 2.22 8.46
C PHE A 83 -15.94 0.70 8.36
N LEU A 84 -16.54 -0.08 9.27
CA LEU A 84 -16.56 -1.54 9.20
C LEU A 84 -17.27 -2.04 7.94
N TYR A 85 -18.32 -1.36 7.51
CA TYR A 85 -19.10 -1.73 6.34
C TYR A 85 -18.27 -1.68 5.04
N ASN A 86 -17.37 -0.70 4.93
CA ASN A 86 -16.52 -0.50 3.76
C ASN A 86 -15.10 -1.06 3.92
N ARG A 87 -14.82 -1.77 5.03
CA ARG A 87 -13.48 -2.29 5.35
C ARG A 87 -12.91 -3.18 4.24
N ARG A 88 -13.74 -4.07 3.65
CA ARG A 88 -13.32 -4.94 2.56
C ARG A 88 -12.88 -4.16 1.33
N HIS A 89 -13.65 -3.14 0.97
CA HIS A 89 -13.35 -2.30 -0.19
C HIS A 89 -12.05 -1.52 -0.01
N LEU A 90 -11.88 -0.93 1.18
CA LEU A 90 -10.63 -0.26 1.55
C LEU A 90 -9.44 -1.23 1.56
N GLY A 91 -9.63 -2.49 1.98
CA GLY A 91 -8.63 -3.55 1.94
C GLY A 91 -8.14 -3.84 0.52
N VAL A 92 -9.07 -3.96 -0.43
CA VAL A 92 -8.72 -4.16 -1.86
C VAL A 92 -7.94 -2.96 -2.40
N THR A 93 -8.35 -1.73 -2.07
CA THR A 93 -7.63 -0.51 -2.47
C THR A 93 -6.21 -0.49 -1.90
N THR A 94 -6.07 -0.83 -0.62
CA THR A 94 -4.75 -0.92 0.04
C THR A 94 -3.86 -1.97 -0.62
N PHE A 95 -4.41 -3.15 -0.92
CA PHE A 95 -3.69 -4.20 -1.65
C PHE A 95 -3.20 -3.72 -3.02
N LEU A 96 -4.04 -3.03 -3.80
CA LEU A 96 -3.63 -2.50 -5.11
C LEU A 96 -2.50 -1.48 -4.99
N ILE A 97 -2.53 -0.59 -4.00
CA ILE A 97 -1.45 0.38 -3.76
C ILE A 97 -0.17 -0.34 -3.33
N ALA A 98 -0.27 -1.33 -2.43
CA ALA A 98 0.86 -2.14 -2.01
C ALA A 98 1.45 -2.96 -3.17
N LEU A 99 0.61 -3.47 -4.09
CA LEU A 99 1.05 -4.17 -5.29
C LEU A 99 1.81 -3.24 -6.24
N ILE A 100 1.31 -2.02 -6.45
CA ILE A 100 2.01 -0.99 -7.23
C ILE A 100 3.35 -0.66 -6.58
N HIS A 101 3.38 -0.43 -5.26
CA HIS A 101 4.61 -0.18 -4.52
C HIS A 101 5.62 -1.31 -4.69
N GLY A 102 5.22 -2.56 -4.46
CA GLY A 102 6.08 -3.74 -4.61
C GLY A 102 6.60 -3.90 -6.04
N GLY A 103 5.75 -3.66 -7.04
CA GLY A 103 6.15 -3.66 -8.45
C GLY A 103 7.20 -2.60 -8.77
N LEU A 104 7.04 -1.38 -8.27
CA LEU A 104 8.02 -0.30 -8.44
C LEU A 104 9.35 -0.62 -7.76
N VAL A 105 9.32 -1.21 -6.55
CA VAL A 105 10.52 -1.66 -5.83
C VAL A 105 11.25 -2.74 -6.63
N LEU A 106 10.54 -3.77 -7.09
CA LEU A 106 11.12 -4.85 -7.89
C LEU A 106 11.75 -4.32 -9.19
N LEU A 107 11.07 -3.42 -9.90
CA LEU A 107 11.58 -2.85 -11.13
C LEU A 107 12.81 -1.97 -10.89
N TRP A 108 12.77 -1.10 -9.89
CA TRP A 108 13.83 -0.11 -9.66
C TRP A 108 15.09 -0.71 -9.03
N TYR A 109 14.94 -1.58 -8.02
CA TYR A 109 16.09 -2.11 -7.29
C TYR A 109 16.57 -3.47 -7.80
N HIS A 110 15.71 -4.25 -8.45
CA HIS A 110 16.05 -5.61 -8.89
C HIS A 110 15.89 -5.85 -10.40
N GLY A 111 15.18 -4.96 -11.12
CA GLY A 111 14.89 -5.15 -12.56
C GLY A 111 16.09 -5.01 -13.48
N PHE A 112 17.16 -4.32 -13.03
CA PHE A 112 18.36 -4.07 -13.84
C PHE A 112 19.52 -5.03 -13.51
N SER A 113 19.27 -6.07 -12.71
CA SER A 113 20.28 -7.08 -12.40
C SER A 113 20.23 -8.23 -13.40
N ASN A 114 21.35 -8.94 -13.58
CA ASN A 114 21.43 -10.15 -14.42
C ASN A 114 20.76 -11.38 -13.76
N VAL A 115 20.21 -11.22 -12.56
CA VAL A 115 19.53 -12.26 -11.78
C VAL A 115 18.04 -12.00 -11.81
N ASN A 116 17.23 -13.08 -11.80
CA ASN A 116 15.78 -12.94 -11.70
C ASN A 116 15.39 -12.02 -10.52
N PRO A 117 14.57 -10.99 -10.75
CA PRO A 117 14.21 -10.00 -9.72
C PRO A 117 13.66 -10.62 -8.43
N LEU A 118 12.87 -11.68 -8.53
CA LEU A 118 12.32 -12.38 -7.35
C LEU A 118 13.41 -13.12 -6.56
N VAL A 119 14.39 -13.71 -7.24
CA VAL A 119 15.53 -14.34 -6.58
C VAL A 119 16.43 -13.29 -5.96
N SER A 120 16.67 -12.19 -6.66
CA SER A 120 17.46 -11.05 -6.18
C SER A 120 16.88 -10.46 -4.88
N LEU A 121 15.56 -10.38 -4.76
CA LEU A 121 14.87 -9.89 -3.55
C LEU A 121 15.31 -10.64 -2.27
N PHE A 122 15.57 -11.94 -2.36
CA PHE A 122 15.95 -12.78 -1.21
C PHE A 122 17.46 -12.97 -1.06
N VAL A 123 18.24 -12.84 -2.13
CA VAL A 123 19.67 -13.18 -2.16
C VAL A 123 20.57 -11.94 -2.14
N SER A 124 20.11 -10.80 -2.63
CA SER A 124 20.93 -9.59 -2.75
C SER A 124 21.40 -9.01 -1.42
N ASN A 125 20.65 -9.25 -0.34
CA ASN A 125 21.04 -8.79 1.00
C ASN A 125 20.92 -9.94 2.02
N PRO A 126 22.00 -10.70 2.28
CA PRO A 126 21.99 -11.85 3.20
C PRO A 126 22.05 -11.48 4.69
N ARG A 127 21.93 -10.21 5.07
CA ARG A 127 22.12 -9.76 6.47
C ARG A 127 20.89 -10.00 7.37
N TYR A 128 20.33 -11.19 7.34
CA TYR A 128 19.17 -11.57 8.15
C TYR A 128 19.41 -11.58 9.67
N GLY A 129 20.67 -11.60 10.11
CA GLY A 129 21.03 -11.61 11.54
C GLY A 129 21.25 -10.23 12.16
N SER A 130 21.12 -9.14 11.41
CA SER A 130 21.37 -7.77 11.88
C SER A 130 20.12 -6.90 11.73
N LEU A 131 19.62 -6.31 12.81
CA LEU A 131 18.47 -5.40 12.76
C LEU A 131 18.72 -4.17 11.85
N ALA A 132 19.95 -3.66 11.84
CA ALA A 132 20.31 -2.49 11.03
C ALA A 132 20.45 -2.79 9.53
N GLY A 133 20.70 -4.06 9.17
CA GLY A 133 20.89 -4.48 7.78
C GLY A 133 19.84 -5.48 7.30
N PHE A 134 18.79 -5.71 8.08
CA PHE A 134 17.75 -6.69 7.74
C PHE A 134 17.05 -6.34 6.43
N PRO A 135 16.88 -7.31 5.50
CA PRO A 135 16.19 -7.08 4.24
C PRO A 135 14.66 -7.00 4.45
N PHE A 136 14.17 -5.81 4.82
CA PHE A 136 12.73 -5.56 5.02
C PHE A 136 11.90 -5.79 3.75
N GLU A 137 12.52 -5.80 2.58
CA GLU A 137 11.89 -6.08 1.29
C GLU A 137 11.27 -7.49 1.25
N SER A 138 11.95 -8.48 1.82
CA SER A 138 11.42 -9.86 1.91
C SER A 138 10.19 -9.94 2.80
N LEU A 139 10.15 -9.20 3.91
CA LEU A 139 8.96 -9.08 4.77
C LEU A 139 7.81 -8.37 4.06
N GLY A 140 8.11 -7.32 3.28
CA GLY A 140 7.13 -6.62 2.45
C GLY A 140 6.50 -7.56 1.42
N PHE A 141 7.30 -8.42 0.79
CA PHE A 141 6.81 -9.42 -0.15
C PHE A 141 5.90 -10.45 0.54
N VAL A 142 6.28 -10.95 1.71
CA VAL A 142 5.44 -11.88 2.50
C VAL A 142 4.14 -11.22 2.91
N ALA A 143 4.18 -9.97 3.38
CA ALA A 143 2.99 -9.21 3.72
C ALA A 143 2.05 -9.03 2.52
N LEU A 144 2.59 -8.75 1.33
CA LEU A 144 1.82 -8.64 0.09
C LEU A 144 1.15 -9.98 -0.26
N MET A 145 1.86 -11.10 -0.10
CA MET A 145 1.30 -12.45 -0.31
C MET A 145 0.16 -12.77 0.65
N ILE A 146 0.31 -12.42 1.93
CA ILE A 146 -0.76 -12.58 2.93
C ILE A 146 -1.99 -11.75 2.54
N MET A 147 -1.78 -10.49 2.13
CA MET A 147 -2.89 -9.63 1.68
C MET A 147 -3.58 -10.16 0.42
N PHE A 148 -2.84 -10.81 -0.48
CA PHE A 148 -3.40 -11.44 -1.67
C PHE A 148 -4.28 -12.64 -1.34
N LEU A 149 -3.91 -13.43 -0.33
CA LEU A 149 -4.66 -14.62 0.11
C LEU A 149 -5.88 -14.27 0.98
N MET A 150 -5.95 -13.09 1.57
CA MET A 150 -7.09 -12.62 2.39
C MET A 150 -8.26 -12.13 1.54
#